data_ad9f1f09b004cda3022efbcf746229e1
#
_entry.id   ad9f1f09b004cda3022efbcf746229e1
#
_cell.length_a   1.000
_cell.length_b   1.000
_cell.length_c   1.000
_cell.angle_alpha   90.00
_cell.angle_beta   90.00
_cell.angle_gamma   90.00
#
_symmetry.space_group_name_H-M   'P 1'
#
loop_
_entity.id
_entity.type
_entity.pdbx_description
1 polymer ?
#
loop_
_entity_poly.entity_id
_entity_poly.type
_entity_poly.pdbx_seq_one_letter_code
_entity_poly.pdbx_strand_id
1 'polypeptide(L)'
;MKSTDTKSTKKLTMRAKTFFRSPARITLFIAGIFFIISFVELLTGATDISSPGTSGATLRLATPLLMAGLGGLWAERAGVINIGLEGMMIVGTWTAAWFGYLHGPYVGILAAAVFGLASGFFHAILTVKIGIDQAVSGLAINLIAAGAARYLSGIFFPPVGGDRTVSPPVESMPKFSIPFVAPFFKSIDEKEIFLISNVSGLIYGVTTDLSVMTVALLLLVPLTSWILWRSKFGLRMRFCGENPMAAESLGINVYRTRYIAISISGMFASLGGAYLAIVASSVYREGQTGGRGFIGLATVIFGNWRPSGVFAGSILFGFTDALRLRQSESVMALIMVVGIASLLLAIFYSVSRNWKLGGTYFGMALFALWVNQRVEVIPQEFVTAFPYFATLIVLTLLAQRLTPPAMVGLPFKRGSE
;
A
#
# COMPACT_ATOMS: atom_id res chain seq x y z
N MET A 1 32.99 -15.47 -25.21
CA MET A 1 32.88 -14.17 -24.53
C MET A 1 31.59 -13.96 -23.68
N LYS A 2 30.77 -15.01 -23.43
CA LYS A 2 29.52 -14.95 -22.66
C LYS A 2 29.62 -15.43 -21.18
N SER A 3 30.75 -15.99 -20.73
CA SER A 3 30.85 -16.61 -19.40
C SER A 3 31.38 -15.73 -18.27
N THR A 4 31.98 -14.60 -18.60
CA THR A 4 32.55 -13.65 -17.62
C THR A 4 31.51 -12.67 -17.05
N ASP A 5 30.47 -12.33 -17.80
CA ASP A 5 29.41 -11.39 -17.39
C ASP A 5 28.45 -11.99 -16.32
N THR A 6 28.20 -13.30 -16.41
CA THR A 6 27.33 -14.02 -15.45
C THR A 6 27.98 -14.24 -14.07
N LYS A 7 29.30 -14.34 -14.00
CA LYS A 7 30.04 -14.45 -12.73
C LYS A 7 30.13 -13.11 -11.98
N SER A 8 30.29 -12.02 -12.71
CA SER A 8 30.32 -10.65 -12.15
C SER A 8 28.97 -10.23 -11.55
N THR A 9 27.89 -10.47 -12.29
CA THR A 9 26.50 -10.20 -11.80
C THR A 9 26.13 -11.08 -10.61
N LYS A 10 26.50 -12.37 -10.59
CA LYS A 10 26.29 -13.23 -9.41
C LYS A 10 27.09 -12.76 -8.19
N LYS A 11 28.31 -12.30 -8.37
CA LYS A 11 29.15 -11.79 -7.26
C LYS A 11 28.63 -10.47 -6.67
N LEU A 12 28.07 -9.59 -7.50
CA LEU A 12 27.44 -8.33 -7.10
C LEU A 12 26.10 -8.57 -6.38
N THR A 13 25.29 -9.52 -6.86
CA THR A 13 24.04 -9.91 -6.17
C THR A 13 24.31 -10.62 -4.85
N MET A 14 25.39 -11.37 -4.71
CA MET A 14 25.83 -11.91 -3.42
C MET A 14 26.31 -10.80 -2.45
N ARG A 15 27.08 -9.84 -2.94
CA ARG A 15 27.52 -8.69 -2.12
C ARG A 15 26.36 -7.81 -1.68
N ALA A 16 25.36 -7.55 -2.55
CA ALA A 16 24.15 -6.84 -2.17
C ALA A 16 23.33 -7.62 -1.13
N LYS A 17 23.20 -8.95 -1.26
CA LYS A 17 22.55 -9.81 -0.26
C LYS A 17 23.24 -9.79 1.10
N THR A 18 24.57 -9.73 1.14
CA THR A 18 25.31 -9.60 2.40
C THR A 18 25.29 -8.19 2.95
N PHE A 19 25.14 -7.17 2.10
CA PHE A 19 25.02 -5.77 2.54
C PHE A 19 23.76 -5.56 3.39
N PHE A 20 22.60 -6.03 2.92
CA PHE A 20 21.32 -5.91 3.65
C PHE A 20 21.12 -6.94 4.77
N ARG A 21 22.10 -7.78 5.09
CA ARG A 21 22.06 -8.69 6.24
C ARG A 21 22.57 -8.08 7.54
N SER A 22 23.31 -6.99 7.49
CA SER A 22 23.82 -6.31 8.68
C SER A 22 22.88 -5.16 9.06
N PRO A 23 22.31 -5.14 10.28
CA PRO A 23 21.47 -4.03 10.74
C PRO A 23 22.15 -2.69 10.60
N ALA A 24 23.44 -2.59 10.94
CA ALA A 24 24.23 -1.37 10.82
C ALA A 24 24.29 -0.81 9.40
N ARG A 25 24.35 -1.67 8.37
CA ARG A 25 24.39 -1.22 6.97
C ARG A 25 23.03 -0.74 6.48
N ILE A 26 21.94 -1.35 6.98
CA ILE A 26 20.58 -0.87 6.71
C ILE A 26 20.40 0.52 7.33
N THR A 27 20.83 0.69 8.57
CA THR A 27 20.77 2.00 9.26
C THR A 27 21.59 3.06 8.51
N LEU A 28 22.80 2.75 8.06
CA LEU A 28 23.64 3.66 7.27
C LEU A 28 22.99 4.01 5.92
N PHE A 29 22.35 3.07 5.27
CA PHE A 29 21.64 3.31 4.01
C PHE A 29 20.43 4.24 4.22
N ILE A 30 19.63 4.00 5.25
CA ILE A 30 18.49 4.85 5.62
C ILE A 30 19.01 6.27 6.00
N ALA A 31 20.03 6.36 6.83
CA ALA A 31 20.64 7.64 7.20
C ALA A 31 21.19 8.41 5.98
N GLY A 32 21.76 7.69 5.01
CA GLY A 32 22.21 8.28 3.75
C GLY A 32 21.08 8.87 2.91
N ILE A 33 19.93 8.18 2.85
CA ILE A 33 18.74 8.69 2.16
C ILE A 33 18.24 9.96 2.85
N PHE A 34 18.10 9.95 4.18
CA PHE A 34 17.69 11.13 4.93
C PHE A 34 18.65 12.29 4.79
N PHE A 35 19.96 12.01 4.76
CA PHE A 35 20.97 13.03 4.52
C PHE A 35 20.78 13.68 3.14
N ILE A 36 20.55 12.90 2.09
CA ILE A 36 20.32 13.43 0.74
C ILE A 36 19.03 14.27 0.71
N ILE A 37 17.95 13.80 1.34
CA ILE A 37 16.69 14.56 1.42
C ILE A 37 16.94 15.90 2.13
N SER A 38 17.51 15.90 3.31
CA SER A 38 17.78 17.12 4.08
C SER A 38 18.73 18.08 3.35
N PHE A 39 19.72 17.54 2.63
CA PHE A 39 20.63 18.35 1.81
C PHE A 39 19.92 19.00 0.62
N VAL A 40 19.03 18.28 -0.04
CA VAL A 40 18.23 18.83 -1.13
C VAL A 40 17.25 19.88 -0.63
N GLU A 41 16.57 19.66 0.50
CA GLU A 41 15.68 20.65 1.11
C GLU A 41 16.43 21.93 1.47
N LEU A 42 17.67 21.81 2.00
CA LEU A 42 18.52 22.97 2.27
C LEU A 42 18.90 23.75 1.01
N LEU A 43 19.13 23.06 -0.12
CA LEU A 43 19.50 23.70 -1.38
C LEU A 43 18.31 24.33 -2.12
N THR A 44 17.14 23.69 -2.04
CA THR A 44 15.96 24.09 -2.82
C THR A 44 14.97 24.93 -2.02
N GLY A 45 15.07 24.94 -0.68
CA GLY A 45 14.07 25.55 0.21
C GLY A 45 12.75 24.76 0.30
N ALA A 46 12.63 23.62 -0.40
CA ALA A 46 11.42 22.79 -0.44
C ALA A 46 11.33 21.88 0.80
N THR A 47 10.96 22.43 1.94
CA THR A 47 10.89 21.73 3.25
C THR A 47 9.71 20.75 3.36
N ASP A 48 8.85 20.68 2.37
CA ASP A 48 7.62 19.88 2.41
C ASP A 48 7.84 18.36 2.37
N ILE A 49 8.96 17.87 1.82
CA ILE A 49 9.21 16.43 1.66
C ILE A 49 9.27 15.73 3.01
N SER A 50 9.99 16.29 3.96
CA SER A 50 10.14 15.76 5.32
C SER A 50 9.20 16.41 6.34
N SER A 51 8.27 17.25 5.91
CA SER A 51 7.36 17.95 6.81
C SER A 51 6.42 17.01 7.59
N PRO A 52 6.01 17.40 8.81
CA PRO A 52 5.00 16.68 9.58
C PRO A 52 3.69 16.49 8.82
N GLY A 53 3.31 17.50 8.03
CA GLY A 53 2.11 17.44 7.21
C GLY A 53 2.17 16.36 6.12
N THR A 54 3.32 16.18 5.47
CA THR A 54 3.51 15.15 4.45
C THR A 54 3.55 13.75 5.06
N SER A 55 4.25 13.56 6.17
CA SER A 55 4.30 12.25 6.84
C SER A 55 2.94 11.83 7.42
N GLY A 56 2.20 12.74 8.02
CA GLY A 56 0.83 12.49 8.48
C GLY A 56 -0.14 12.21 7.33
N ALA A 57 -0.04 12.96 6.21
CA ALA A 57 -0.81 12.67 5.00
C ALA A 57 -0.45 11.30 4.40
N THR A 58 0.84 10.96 4.35
CA THR A 58 1.33 9.65 3.92
C THR A 58 0.65 8.51 4.66
N LEU A 59 0.62 8.59 5.99
CA LEU A 59 0.00 7.56 6.82
C LEU A 59 -1.51 7.44 6.56
N ARG A 60 -2.21 8.58 6.45
CA ARG A 60 -3.65 8.62 6.15
C ARG A 60 -3.96 8.02 4.77
N LEU A 61 -3.18 8.35 3.74
CA LEU A 61 -3.39 7.86 2.38
C LEU A 61 -2.92 6.42 2.20
N ALA A 62 -1.91 5.97 2.94
CA ALA A 62 -1.43 4.59 2.94
C ALA A 62 -2.41 3.61 3.62
N THR A 63 -3.17 4.04 4.64
CA THR A 63 -4.02 3.14 5.44
C THR A 63 -5.07 2.39 4.60
N PRO A 64 -5.86 3.01 3.70
CA PRO A 64 -6.81 2.27 2.86
C PRO A 64 -6.10 1.34 1.87
N LEU A 65 -4.94 1.72 1.32
CA LEU A 65 -4.13 0.87 0.45
C LEU A 65 -3.61 -0.36 1.21
N LEU A 66 -3.16 -0.15 2.43
CA LEU A 66 -2.69 -1.21 3.33
C LEU A 66 -3.79 -2.22 3.63
N MET A 67 -5.01 -1.75 3.89
CA MET A 67 -6.14 -2.65 4.16
C MET A 67 -6.48 -3.48 2.92
N ALA A 68 -6.60 -2.87 1.75
CA ALA A 68 -6.82 -3.61 0.50
C ALA A 68 -5.66 -4.61 0.23
N GLY A 69 -4.41 -4.19 0.46
CA GLY A 69 -3.24 -5.05 0.31
C GLY A 69 -3.22 -6.22 1.30
N LEU A 70 -3.57 -6.00 2.57
CA LEU A 70 -3.73 -7.11 3.53
C LEU A 70 -4.85 -8.06 3.08
N GLY A 71 -5.96 -7.52 2.57
CA GLY A 71 -7.03 -8.33 1.98
C GLY A 71 -6.53 -9.21 0.84
N GLY A 72 -5.82 -8.63 -0.14
CA GLY A 72 -5.19 -9.38 -1.23
C GLY A 72 -4.23 -10.44 -0.72
N LEU A 73 -3.39 -10.10 0.26
CA LEU A 73 -2.44 -11.02 0.89
C LEU A 73 -3.13 -12.25 1.50
N TRP A 74 -4.26 -12.07 2.21
CA TRP A 74 -5.02 -13.18 2.79
C TRP A 74 -5.56 -14.12 1.72
N ALA A 75 -6.17 -13.58 0.67
CA ALA A 75 -6.71 -14.39 -0.43
C ALA A 75 -5.61 -15.15 -1.18
N GLU A 76 -4.52 -14.46 -1.55
CA GLU A 76 -3.46 -15.05 -2.36
C GLU A 76 -2.62 -16.06 -1.58
N ARG A 77 -2.43 -15.87 -0.26
CA ARG A 77 -1.79 -16.89 0.58
C ARG A 77 -2.62 -18.15 0.73
N ALA A 78 -3.93 -18.11 0.45
CA ALA A 78 -4.79 -19.30 0.35
C ALA A 78 -4.88 -19.86 -1.09
N GLY A 79 -4.21 -19.23 -2.06
CA GLY A 79 -4.15 -19.65 -3.45
C GLY A 79 -5.26 -19.06 -4.33
N VAL A 80 -5.93 -17.98 -3.90
CA VAL A 80 -7.00 -17.32 -4.67
C VAL A 80 -6.67 -15.85 -4.87
N ILE A 81 -6.71 -15.38 -6.13
CA ILE A 81 -6.56 -13.96 -6.45
C ILE A 81 -7.89 -13.25 -6.23
N ASN A 82 -7.88 -12.15 -5.51
CA ASN A 82 -9.06 -11.31 -5.31
C ASN A 82 -8.92 -9.96 -6.04
N ILE A 83 -9.29 -9.92 -7.32
CA ILE A 83 -9.34 -8.66 -8.10
C ILE A 83 -10.55 -7.81 -7.70
N GLY A 84 -11.52 -8.38 -6.99
CA GLY A 84 -12.72 -7.69 -6.50
C GLY A 84 -12.50 -6.74 -5.31
N LEU A 85 -11.26 -6.53 -4.87
CA LEU A 85 -10.92 -5.67 -3.74
C LEU A 85 -11.45 -4.23 -3.91
N GLU A 86 -11.43 -3.70 -5.13
CA GLU A 86 -11.96 -2.35 -5.42
C GLU A 86 -13.47 -2.28 -5.14
N GLY A 87 -14.24 -3.26 -5.64
CA GLY A 87 -15.68 -3.34 -5.38
C GLY A 87 -16.00 -3.56 -3.90
N MET A 88 -15.21 -4.38 -3.22
CA MET A 88 -15.37 -4.61 -1.78
C MET A 88 -15.03 -3.34 -0.97
N MET A 89 -14.08 -2.51 -1.42
CA MET A 89 -13.84 -1.18 -0.87
C MET A 89 -15.03 -0.26 -1.11
N ILE A 90 -15.64 -0.26 -2.31
CA ILE A 90 -16.84 0.53 -2.61
C ILE A 90 -17.99 0.14 -1.68
N VAL A 91 -18.22 -1.16 -1.48
CA VAL A 91 -19.21 -1.66 -0.50
C VAL A 91 -18.91 -1.08 0.89
N GLY A 92 -17.63 -1.11 1.29
CA GLY A 92 -17.20 -0.56 2.58
C GLY A 92 -17.41 0.94 2.73
N THR A 93 -17.13 1.74 1.67
CA THR A 93 -17.38 3.19 1.72
C THR A 93 -18.85 3.51 1.91
N TRP A 94 -19.70 2.83 1.12
CA TRP A 94 -21.13 3.08 1.14
C TRP A 94 -21.77 2.64 2.47
N THR A 95 -21.49 1.42 2.92
CA THR A 95 -22.07 0.88 4.16
C THR A 95 -21.57 1.63 5.39
N ALA A 96 -20.28 1.99 5.41
CA ALA A 96 -19.74 2.81 6.49
C ALA A 96 -20.40 4.19 6.59
N ALA A 97 -20.62 4.84 5.45
CA ALA A 97 -21.26 6.14 5.43
C ALA A 97 -22.74 6.06 5.83
N TRP A 98 -23.49 5.11 5.31
CA TRP A 98 -24.92 4.99 5.61
C TRP A 98 -25.16 4.62 7.07
N PHE A 99 -24.56 3.54 7.55
CA PHE A 99 -24.72 3.11 8.93
C PHE A 99 -24.01 4.04 9.93
N GLY A 100 -22.94 4.69 9.50
CA GLY A 100 -22.25 5.71 10.29
C GLY A 100 -23.07 6.97 10.47
N TYR A 101 -23.82 7.40 9.46
CA TYR A 101 -24.77 8.50 9.55
C TYR A 101 -25.92 8.16 10.52
N LEU A 102 -26.48 6.95 10.44
CA LEU A 102 -27.64 6.54 11.26
C LEU A 102 -27.29 6.28 12.73
N HIS A 103 -26.13 5.70 13.01
CA HIS A 103 -25.81 5.12 14.33
C HIS A 103 -24.42 5.45 14.85
N GLY A 104 -23.72 6.38 14.19
CA GLY A 104 -22.37 6.77 14.57
C GLY A 104 -21.25 5.95 13.89
N PRO A 105 -20.01 6.46 13.92
CA PRO A 105 -18.89 5.95 13.12
C PRO A 105 -18.49 4.50 13.49
N TYR A 106 -18.63 4.10 14.72
CA TYR A 106 -18.28 2.72 15.14
C TYR A 106 -19.21 1.68 14.53
N VAL A 107 -20.51 1.97 14.46
CA VAL A 107 -21.49 1.10 13.79
C VAL A 107 -21.26 1.07 12.30
N GLY A 108 -20.86 2.21 11.69
CA GLY A 108 -20.45 2.27 10.29
C GLY A 108 -19.27 1.36 9.98
N ILE A 109 -18.23 1.35 10.83
CA ILE A 109 -17.07 0.47 10.68
C ILE A 109 -17.47 -1.01 10.80
N LEU A 110 -18.32 -1.34 11.78
CA LEU A 110 -18.80 -2.70 11.96
C LEU A 110 -19.65 -3.17 10.77
N ALA A 111 -20.54 -2.32 10.27
CA ALA A 111 -21.32 -2.60 9.08
C ALA A 111 -20.42 -2.86 7.86
N ALA A 112 -19.42 -2.00 7.64
CA ALA A 112 -18.44 -2.23 6.58
C ALA A 112 -17.71 -3.57 6.72
N ALA A 113 -17.29 -3.94 7.92
CA ALA A 113 -16.66 -5.23 8.17
C ALA A 113 -17.57 -6.41 7.82
N VAL A 114 -18.84 -6.37 8.22
CA VAL A 114 -19.84 -7.41 7.96
C VAL A 114 -20.17 -7.51 6.47
N PHE A 115 -20.45 -6.39 5.81
CA PHE A 115 -20.75 -6.39 4.36
C PHE A 115 -19.50 -6.74 3.53
N GLY A 116 -18.30 -6.40 4.02
CA GLY A 116 -17.04 -6.84 3.45
C GLY A 116 -16.84 -8.36 3.55
N LEU A 117 -17.11 -8.95 4.71
CA LEU A 117 -17.13 -10.41 4.88
C LEU A 117 -18.12 -11.08 3.93
N ALA A 118 -19.32 -10.54 3.80
CA ALA A 118 -20.36 -11.07 2.92
C ALA A 118 -19.95 -10.98 1.45
N SER A 119 -19.37 -9.86 0.99
CA SER A 119 -18.90 -9.72 -0.40
C SER A 119 -17.73 -10.64 -0.70
N GLY A 120 -16.78 -10.81 0.24
CA GLY A 120 -15.69 -11.78 0.13
C GLY A 120 -16.23 -13.22 0.11
N PHE A 121 -17.20 -13.54 0.94
CA PHE A 121 -17.86 -14.85 0.94
C PHE A 121 -18.58 -15.13 -0.39
N PHE A 122 -19.25 -14.14 -0.96
CA PHE A 122 -19.85 -14.23 -2.27
C PHE A 122 -18.80 -14.52 -3.36
N HIS A 123 -17.68 -13.82 -3.35
CA HIS A 123 -16.55 -14.09 -4.23
C HIS A 123 -16.02 -15.52 -4.06
N ALA A 124 -15.95 -16.02 -2.83
CA ALA A 124 -15.52 -17.37 -2.54
C ALA A 124 -16.52 -18.42 -3.09
N ILE A 125 -17.83 -18.17 -3.03
CA ILE A 125 -18.82 -19.07 -3.66
C ILE A 125 -18.57 -19.17 -5.16
N LEU A 126 -18.38 -18.03 -5.84
CA LEU A 126 -18.18 -17.99 -7.29
C LEU A 126 -16.90 -18.72 -7.71
N THR A 127 -15.81 -18.48 -7.01
CA THR A 127 -14.46 -18.95 -7.40
C THR A 127 -14.13 -20.34 -6.88
N VAL A 128 -14.55 -20.67 -5.64
CA VAL A 128 -14.17 -21.93 -4.98
C VAL A 128 -15.21 -23.01 -5.18
N LYS A 129 -16.53 -22.71 -5.11
CA LYS A 129 -17.61 -23.69 -5.24
C LYS A 129 -18.04 -23.87 -6.70
N ILE A 130 -18.33 -22.77 -7.38
CA ILE A 130 -18.83 -22.81 -8.77
C ILE A 130 -17.67 -22.98 -9.75
N GLY A 131 -16.46 -22.48 -9.41
CA GLY A 131 -15.28 -22.62 -10.24
C GLY A 131 -15.17 -21.57 -11.35
N ILE A 132 -15.84 -20.43 -11.20
CA ILE A 132 -15.70 -19.28 -12.11
C ILE A 132 -14.27 -18.76 -12.01
N ASP A 133 -13.72 -18.30 -13.14
CA ASP A 133 -12.43 -17.64 -13.18
C ASP A 133 -12.36 -16.48 -12.18
N GLN A 134 -11.25 -16.42 -11.44
CA GLN A 134 -11.08 -15.50 -10.31
C GLN A 134 -11.04 -14.04 -10.75
N ALA A 135 -10.46 -13.76 -11.92
CA ALA A 135 -10.40 -12.41 -12.47
C ALA A 135 -11.79 -11.97 -12.95
N VAL A 136 -12.52 -12.85 -13.65
CA VAL A 136 -13.88 -12.58 -14.12
C VAL A 136 -14.82 -12.31 -12.94
N SER A 137 -14.77 -13.16 -11.91
CA SER A 137 -15.55 -12.97 -10.69
C SER A 137 -15.23 -11.65 -9.98
N GLY A 138 -13.94 -11.33 -9.85
CA GLY A 138 -13.49 -10.07 -9.22
C GLY A 138 -13.95 -8.83 -9.99
N LEU A 139 -13.80 -8.82 -11.32
CA LEU A 139 -14.29 -7.73 -12.17
C LEU A 139 -15.80 -7.57 -12.09
N ALA A 140 -16.56 -8.66 -12.08
CA ALA A 140 -18.01 -8.63 -11.90
C ALA A 140 -18.40 -7.99 -10.57
N ILE A 141 -17.72 -8.33 -9.47
CA ILE A 141 -17.95 -7.71 -8.16
C ILE A 141 -17.66 -6.21 -8.21
N ASN A 142 -16.58 -5.77 -8.86
CA ASN A 142 -16.27 -4.35 -8.99
C ASN A 142 -17.38 -3.58 -9.71
N LEU A 143 -17.90 -4.13 -10.80
CA LEU A 143 -19.00 -3.52 -11.57
C LEU A 143 -20.32 -3.51 -10.78
N ILE A 144 -20.67 -4.64 -10.15
CA ILE A 144 -21.89 -4.75 -9.35
C ILE A 144 -21.82 -3.79 -8.15
N ALA A 145 -20.69 -3.72 -7.45
CA ALA A 145 -20.52 -2.86 -6.30
C ALA A 145 -20.64 -1.36 -6.66
N ALA A 146 -20.04 -0.96 -7.78
CA ALA A 146 -20.14 0.42 -8.28
C ALA A 146 -21.58 0.78 -8.67
N GLY A 147 -22.24 -0.09 -9.43
CA GLY A 147 -23.64 0.07 -9.83
C GLY A 147 -24.60 0.09 -8.64
N ALA A 148 -24.42 -0.85 -7.69
CA ALA A 148 -25.25 -0.94 -6.49
C ALA A 148 -25.06 0.28 -5.59
N ALA A 149 -23.81 0.72 -5.34
CA ALA A 149 -23.53 1.90 -4.55
C ALA A 149 -24.18 3.15 -5.14
N ARG A 150 -24.07 3.35 -6.46
CA ARG A 150 -24.70 4.47 -7.16
C ARG A 150 -26.22 4.43 -7.06
N TYR A 151 -26.82 3.26 -7.30
CA TYR A 151 -28.27 3.06 -7.21
C TYR A 151 -28.79 3.31 -5.80
N LEU A 152 -28.16 2.71 -4.80
CA LEU A 152 -28.54 2.88 -3.40
C LEU A 152 -28.32 4.34 -2.92
N SER A 153 -27.25 5.00 -3.35
CA SER A 153 -27.02 6.44 -3.04
C SER A 153 -28.17 7.30 -3.54
N GLY A 154 -28.67 7.02 -4.76
CA GLY A 154 -29.79 7.77 -5.34
C GLY A 154 -31.12 7.60 -4.59
N ILE A 155 -31.29 6.52 -3.84
CA ILE A 155 -32.50 6.21 -3.06
C ILE A 155 -32.36 6.74 -1.62
N PHE A 156 -31.23 6.46 -0.97
CA PHE A 156 -31.09 6.63 0.47
C PHE A 156 -30.58 8.00 0.90
N PHE A 157 -29.74 8.67 0.12
CA PHE A 157 -29.12 9.92 0.55
C PHE A 157 -30.00 11.17 0.36
N PRO A 158 -30.75 11.36 -0.76
CA PRO A 158 -31.51 12.57 -0.97
C PRO A 158 -32.60 12.84 0.12
N PRO A 159 -33.33 11.83 0.63
CA PRO A 159 -34.33 12.05 1.66
C PRO A 159 -33.78 12.55 2.99
N VAL A 160 -32.47 12.38 3.25
CA VAL A 160 -31.80 12.72 4.51
C VAL A 160 -30.80 13.87 4.38
N GLY A 161 -30.91 14.67 3.32
CA GLY A 161 -30.08 15.86 3.11
C GLY A 161 -28.75 15.60 2.42
N GLY A 162 -28.54 14.42 1.85
CA GLY A 162 -27.43 14.13 0.94
C GLY A 162 -27.79 14.41 -0.51
N ASP A 163 -26.86 14.06 -1.41
CA ASP A 163 -27.06 14.09 -2.86
C ASP A 163 -26.97 12.67 -3.43
N ARG A 164 -27.34 12.46 -4.69
CA ARG A 164 -27.25 11.17 -5.38
C ARG A 164 -25.83 10.58 -5.40
N THR A 165 -24.82 11.43 -5.30
CA THR A 165 -23.39 11.08 -5.38
C THR A 165 -22.64 11.26 -4.07
N VAL A 166 -23.25 11.93 -3.07
CA VAL A 166 -22.61 12.29 -1.80
C VAL A 166 -23.56 11.99 -0.64
N SER A 167 -23.09 11.30 0.38
CA SER A 167 -23.86 11.03 1.59
C SER A 167 -24.00 12.28 2.47
N PRO A 168 -24.96 12.31 3.39
CA PRO A 168 -24.88 13.22 4.54
C PRO A 168 -23.55 13.06 5.28
N PRO A 169 -23.09 14.10 6.00
CA PRO A 169 -21.88 14.03 6.79
C PRO A 169 -21.97 12.93 7.87
N VAL A 170 -20.90 12.17 8.00
CA VAL A 170 -20.72 11.18 9.07
C VAL A 170 -19.90 11.82 10.18
N GLU A 171 -20.27 11.55 11.43
CA GLU A 171 -19.48 12.02 12.57
C GLU A 171 -18.04 11.52 12.48
N SER A 172 -17.11 12.44 12.73
CA SER A 172 -15.68 12.11 12.62
C SER A 172 -15.21 11.28 13.80
N MET A 173 -14.28 10.35 13.55
CA MET A 173 -13.64 9.58 14.62
C MET A 173 -12.79 10.48 15.51
N PRO A 174 -12.73 10.21 16.82
CA PRO A 174 -11.82 10.89 17.73
C PRO A 174 -10.38 10.79 17.25
N LYS A 175 -9.67 11.91 17.33
CA LYS A 175 -8.25 12.00 17.02
C LYS A 175 -7.46 12.25 18.30
N PHE A 176 -6.27 11.71 18.37
CA PHE A 176 -5.36 11.93 19.48
C PHE A 176 -3.92 11.98 18.99
N SER A 177 -3.07 12.63 19.77
CA SER A 177 -1.62 12.61 19.56
C SER A 177 -0.99 11.74 20.65
N ILE A 178 0.05 10.99 20.28
CA ILE A 178 0.72 10.10 21.25
C ILE A 178 1.37 10.98 22.34
N PRO A 179 0.91 10.87 23.61
CA PRO A 179 1.42 11.70 24.70
C PRO A 179 2.93 11.46 24.86
N PHE A 180 3.65 12.49 25.28
CA PHE A 180 5.11 12.55 25.44
C PHE A 180 5.89 12.45 24.12
N VAL A 181 5.51 11.58 23.17
CA VAL A 181 6.23 11.37 21.90
C VAL A 181 6.01 12.56 20.96
N ALA A 182 4.74 12.91 20.69
CA ALA A 182 4.45 14.01 19.77
C ALA A 182 5.02 15.37 20.25
N PRO A 183 4.84 15.81 21.50
CA PRO A 183 5.43 17.05 21.98
C PRO A 183 6.97 17.05 21.98
N PHE A 184 7.61 15.91 22.29
CA PHE A 184 9.06 15.78 22.27
C PHE A 184 9.62 15.98 20.86
N PHE A 185 9.08 15.28 19.85
CA PHE A 185 9.55 15.42 18.49
C PHE A 185 9.18 16.77 17.87
N LYS A 186 8.05 17.37 18.28
CA LYS A 186 7.69 18.74 17.90
C LYS A 186 8.76 19.74 18.37
N SER A 187 9.20 19.65 19.63
CA SER A 187 10.20 20.57 20.18
C SER A 187 11.58 20.44 19.52
N ILE A 188 11.90 19.30 18.91
CA ILE A 188 13.13 19.10 18.14
C ILE A 188 12.96 19.62 16.71
N ASP A 189 11.80 19.39 16.09
CA ASP A 189 11.47 19.88 14.75
C ASP A 189 11.56 21.41 14.68
N GLU A 190 11.02 22.11 15.67
CA GLU A 190 11.04 23.57 15.80
C GLU A 190 12.45 24.18 15.96
N LYS A 191 13.48 23.38 16.24
CA LYS A 191 14.86 23.86 16.36
C LYS A 191 15.61 23.98 15.03
N GLU A 192 15.02 23.50 13.95
CA GLU A 192 15.58 23.54 12.58
C GLU A 192 17.03 23.01 12.46
N ILE A 193 17.40 22.03 13.30
CA ILE A 193 18.73 21.41 13.26
C ILE A 193 18.80 20.49 12.04
N PHE A 194 19.77 20.73 11.14
CA PHE A 194 19.98 19.93 9.93
C PHE A 194 19.89 18.43 10.21
N LEU A 195 19.17 17.69 9.37
CA LEU A 195 18.91 16.26 9.46
C LEU A 195 18.03 15.85 10.66
N ILE A 196 18.30 16.38 11.85
CA ILE A 196 17.61 15.95 13.09
C ILE A 196 16.17 16.45 13.08
N SER A 197 15.93 17.70 12.70
CA SER A 197 14.58 18.26 12.60
C SER A 197 13.77 17.56 11.52
N ASN A 198 14.34 17.25 10.36
CA ASN A 198 13.66 16.52 9.29
C ASN A 198 13.17 15.13 9.76
N VAL A 199 14.01 14.39 10.46
CA VAL A 199 13.64 13.09 11.04
C VAL A 199 12.58 13.27 12.14
N SER A 200 12.75 14.30 12.98
CA SER A 200 11.80 14.61 14.05
C SER A 200 10.43 15.03 13.50
N GLY A 201 10.40 15.85 12.45
CA GLY A 201 9.18 16.25 11.76
C GLY A 201 8.39 15.08 11.19
N LEU A 202 9.09 14.11 10.58
CA LEU A 202 8.45 12.88 10.10
C LEU A 202 7.84 12.07 11.24
N ILE A 203 8.54 11.90 12.35
CA ILE A 203 8.02 11.17 13.52
C ILE A 203 6.87 11.95 14.17
N TYR A 204 6.98 13.24 14.28
CA TYR A 204 5.91 14.10 14.79
C TYR A 204 4.64 13.96 13.95
N GLY A 205 4.74 14.03 12.62
CA GLY A 205 3.58 13.93 11.73
C GLY A 205 2.87 12.57 11.78
N VAL A 206 3.59 11.46 12.00
CA VAL A 206 2.96 10.13 12.16
C VAL A 206 2.51 9.82 13.58
N THR A 207 2.78 10.70 14.55
CA THR A 207 2.39 10.53 15.97
C THR A 207 1.34 11.54 16.42
N THR A 208 1.00 12.50 15.58
CA THR A 208 -0.01 13.54 15.85
C THR A 208 -1.27 13.32 15.02
N ASP A 209 -2.41 13.81 15.53
CA ASP A 209 -3.73 13.75 14.87
C ASP A 209 -4.12 12.37 14.34
N LEU A 210 -3.74 11.33 15.08
CA LEU A 210 -4.08 9.96 14.75
C LEU A 210 -5.56 9.68 15.07
N SER A 211 -6.31 9.19 14.09
CA SER A 211 -7.63 8.62 14.34
C SER A 211 -7.50 7.27 15.06
N VAL A 212 -8.39 7.00 16.00
CA VAL A 212 -8.49 5.69 16.66
C VAL A 212 -8.57 4.56 15.63
N MET A 213 -9.31 4.76 14.55
CA MET A 213 -9.40 3.80 13.45
C MET A 213 -8.03 3.57 12.77
N THR A 214 -7.23 4.63 12.56
CA THR A 214 -5.88 4.49 11.98
C THR A 214 -5.04 3.52 12.81
N VAL A 215 -5.00 3.72 14.12
CA VAL A 215 -4.22 2.86 15.03
C VAL A 215 -4.74 1.43 15.03
N ALA A 216 -6.07 1.25 15.11
CA ALA A 216 -6.68 -0.07 15.09
C ALA A 216 -6.34 -0.83 13.78
N LEU A 217 -6.40 -0.16 12.63
CA LEU A 217 -6.07 -0.78 11.35
C LEU A 217 -4.57 -1.08 11.21
N LEU A 218 -3.69 -0.22 11.72
CA LEU A 218 -2.25 -0.49 11.73
C LEU A 218 -1.89 -1.71 12.59
N LEU A 219 -2.60 -1.95 13.69
CA LEU A 219 -2.42 -3.14 14.53
C LEU A 219 -2.79 -4.44 13.81
N LEU A 220 -3.59 -4.38 12.74
CA LEU A 220 -3.88 -5.55 11.90
C LEU A 220 -2.65 -6.06 11.13
N VAL A 221 -1.61 -5.24 10.91
CA VAL A 221 -0.36 -5.69 10.27
C VAL A 221 0.38 -6.71 11.11
N PRO A 222 0.79 -6.42 12.35
CA PRO A 222 1.43 -7.40 13.22
C PRO A 222 0.50 -8.57 13.55
N LEU A 223 -0.81 -8.34 13.72
CA LEU A 223 -1.79 -9.39 13.93
C LEU A 223 -1.86 -10.35 12.73
N THR A 224 -1.95 -9.84 11.51
CA THR A 224 -1.90 -10.64 10.28
C THR A 224 -0.59 -11.42 10.19
N SER A 225 0.54 -10.77 10.50
CA SER A 225 1.85 -11.44 10.51
C SER A 225 1.87 -12.58 11.51
N TRP A 226 1.36 -12.37 12.72
CA TRP A 226 1.29 -13.40 13.75
C TRP A 226 0.37 -14.55 13.33
N ILE A 227 -0.84 -14.25 12.83
CA ILE A 227 -1.79 -15.28 12.39
C ILE A 227 -1.18 -16.10 11.26
N LEU A 228 -0.65 -15.46 10.22
CA LEU A 228 -0.17 -16.16 9.04
C LEU A 228 1.09 -17.00 9.31
N TRP A 229 2.02 -16.53 10.17
CA TRP A 229 3.33 -17.19 10.35
C TRP A 229 3.49 -17.95 11.67
N ARG A 230 2.67 -17.68 12.68
CA ARG A 230 2.79 -18.28 14.00
C ARG A 230 1.61 -19.16 14.40
N SER A 231 0.45 -19.07 13.73
CA SER A 231 -0.73 -19.88 14.08
C SER A 231 -0.84 -21.17 13.23
N LYS A 232 -1.53 -22.16 13.78
CA LYS A 232 -1.88 -23.41 13.07
C LYS A 232 -2.79 -23.12 11.87
N PHE A 233 -3.68 -22.14 11.98
CA PHE A 233 -4.56 -21.72 10.90
C PHE A 233 -3.77 -21.13 9.73
N GLY A 234 -2.85 -20.20 10.00
CA GLY A 234 -2.01 -19.58 8.97
C GLY A 234 -1.10 -20.59 8.28
N LEU A 235 -0.58 -21.58 9.01
CA LEU A 235 0.18 -22.66 8.40
C LEU A 235 -0.66 -23.44 7.40
N ARG A 236 -1.86 -23.88 7.79
CA ARG A 236 -2.82 -24.59 6.92
C ARG A 236 -3.21 -23.76 5.70
N MET A 237 -3.48 -22.47 5.91
CA MET A 237 -3.85 -21.55 4.84
C MET A 237 -2.72 -21.40 3.80
N ARG A 238 -1.48 -21.16 4.22
CA ARG A 238 -0.32 -21.09 3.32
C ARG A 238 -0.09 -22.40 2.60
N PHE A 239 -0.29 -23.52 3.27
CA PHE A 239 -0.15 -24.84 2.64
C PHE A 239 -1.20 -25.06 1.55
N CYS A 240 -2.46 -24.59 1.75
CA CYS A 240 -3.48 -24.61 0.70
C CYS A 240 -3.11 -23.73 -0.51
N GLY A 241 -2.31 -22.68 -0.34
CA GLY A 241 -1.82 -21.84 -1.43
C GLY A 241 -0.59 -22.39 -2.14
N GLU A 242 0.23 -23.20 -1.46
CA GLU A 242 1.43 -23.82 -2.06
C GLU A 242 1.11 -25.15 -2.74
N ASN A 243 0.38 -26.04 -2.07
CA ASN A 243 0.00 -27.35 -2.60
C ASN A 243 -1.34 -27.83 -2.00
N PRO A 244 -2.48 -27.47 -2.62
CA PRO A 244 -3.79 -27.82 -2.10
C PRO A 244 -4.08 -29.32 -2.12
N MET A 245 -3.53 -30.09 -3.10
CA MET A 245 -3.69 -31.53 -3.16
C MET A 245 -3.02 -32.23 -1.98
N ALA A 246 -1.77 -31.88 -1.69
CA ALA A 246 -1.07 -32.39 -0.52
C ALA A 246 -1.71 -31.92 0.79
N ALA A 247 -2.28 -30.70 0.84
CA ALA A 247 -3.02 -30.24 1.99
C ALA A 247 -4.27 -31.08 2.27
N GLU A 248 -5.00 -31.44 1.22
CA GLU A 248 -6.19 -32.30 1.31
C GLU A 248 -5.82 -33.71 1.79
N SER A 249 -4.74 -34.29 1.26
CA SER A 249 -4.24 -35.62 1.66
C SER A 249 -3.87 -35.69 3.14
N LEU A 250 -3.47 -34.56 3.73
CA LEU A 250 -3.21 -34.41 5.17
C LEU A 250 -4.49 -34.07 5.98
N GLY A 251 -5.67 -34.15 5.40
CA GLY A 251 -6.96 -33.90 6.06
C GLY A 251 -7.29 -32.41 6.25
N ILE A 252 -6.61 -31.50 5.57
CA ILE A 252 -6.96 -30.07 5.61
C ILE A 252 -8.10 -29.81 4.63
N ASN A 253 -9.20 -29.25 5.12
CA ASN A 253 -10.30 -28.85 4.27
C ASN A 253 -9.93 -27.57 3.50
N VAL A 254 -9.46 -27.73 2.25
CA VAL A 254 -9.00 -26.64 1.36
C VAL A 254 -10.13 -25.67 1.07
N TYR A 255 -11.34 -26.15 0.76
CA TYR A 255 -12.50 -25.30 0.48
C TYR A 255 -12.81 -24.39 1.66
N ARG A 256 -12.96 -24.93 2.88
CA ARG A 256 -13.25 -24.16 4.08
C ARG A 256 -12.16 -23.10 4.36
N THR A 257 -10.91 -23.49 4.17
CA THR A 257 -9.76 -22.58 4.39
C THR A 257 -9.78 -21.42 3.40
N ARG A 258 -10.02 -21.69 2.10
CA ARG A 258 -10.17 -20.66 1.06
C ARG A 258 -11.37 -19.76 1.32
N TYR A 259 -12.54 -20.31 1.71
CA TYR A 259 -13.72 -19.51 2.07
C TYR A 259 -13.42 -18.50 3.17
N ILE A 260 -12.80 -18.94 4.25
CA ILE A 260 -12.45 -18.06 5.38
C ILE A 260 -11.46 -16.97 4.91
N ALA A 261 -10.42 -17.34 4.17
CA ALA A 261 -9.41 -16.41 3.72
C ALA A 261 -9.96 -15.32 2.79
N ILE A 262 -10.83 -15.70 1.84
CA ILE A 262 -11.43 -14.75 0.89
C ILE A 262 -12.46 -13.86 1.59
N SER A 263 -13.24 -14.40 2.54
CA SER A 263 -14.17 -13.58 3.34
C SER A 263 -13.41 -12.53 4.16
N ILE A 264 -12.32 -12.91 4.81
CA ILE A 264 -11.45 -11.96 5.54
C ILE A 264 -10.82 -10.96 4.57
N SER A 265 -10.44 -11.38 3.36
CA SER A 265 -9.95 -10.49 2.30
C SER A 265 -10.96 -9.37 2.00
N GLY A 266 -12.23 -9.72 1.83
CA GLY A 266 -13.30 -8.74 1.60
C GLY A 266 -13.51 -7.81 2.80
N MET A 267 -13.44 -8.33 4.03
CA MET A 267 -13.52 -7.52 5.24
C MET A 267 -12.39 -6.47 5.28
N PHE A 268 -11.15 -6.85 5.01
CA PHE A 268 -10.04 -5.91 5.01
C PHE A 268 -10.21 -4.83 3.93
N ALA A 269 -10.57 -5.20 2.71
CA ALA A 269 -10.82 -4.23 1.64
C ALA A 269 -11.94 -3.25 2.02
N SER A 270 -13.04 -3.77 2.56
CA SER A 270 -14.17 -2.96 3.02
C SER A 270 -13.81 -2.02 4.18
N LEU A 271 -12.97 -2.45 5.13
CA LEU A 271 -12.44 -1.58 6.18
C LEU A 271 -11.58 -0.45 5.60
N GLY A 272 -10.82 -0.73 4.53
CA GLY A 272 -10.11 0.32 3.77
C GLY A 272 -11.08 1.35 3.17
N GLY A 273 -12.22 0.88 2.65
CA GLY A 273 -13.32 1.74 2.18
C GLY A 273 -13.94 2.55 3.30
N ALA A 274 -14.26 1.92 4.44
CA ALA A 274 -14.79 2.60 5.63
C ALA A 274 -13.87 3.73 6.10
N TYR A 275 -12.55 3.51 6.05
CA TYR A 275 -11.57 4.52 6.38
C TYR A 275 -11.69 5.76 5.48
N LEU A 276 -11.89 5.55 4.18
CA LEU A 276 -12.08 6.66 3.23
C LEU A 276 -13.34 7.48 3.57
N ALA A 277 -14.44 6.81 3.91
CA ALA A 277 -15.70 7.48 4.19
C ALA A 277 -15.74 8.17 5.56
N ILE A 278 -15.17 7.56 6.61
CA ILE A 278 -15.29 8.04 7.99
C ILE A 278 -14.11 8.95 8.39
N VAL A 279 -12.86 8.57 8.03
CA VAL A 279 -11.67 9.26 8.51
C VAL A 279 -11.12 10.25 7.48
N ALA A 280 -11.08 9.86 6.21
CA ALA A 280 -10.43 10.69 5.19
C ALA A 280 -11.33 11.84 4.71
N SER A 281 -12.65 11.63 4.56
CA SER A 281 -13.57 12.61 3.97
C SER A 281 -14.78 12.95 4.84
N SER A 282 -15.11 12.15 5.84
CA SER A 282 -16.35 12.23 6.67
C SER A 282 -17.65 12.21 5.85
N VAL A 283 -17.56 11.72 4.61
CA VAL A 283 -18.70 11.52 3.69
C VAL A 283 -18.38 10.37 2.72
N TYR A 284 -19.38 9.71 2.21
CA TYR A 284 -19.27 8.93 0.99
C TYR A 284 -19.30 9.89 -0.21
N ARG A 285 -18.46 9.62 -1.19
CA ARG A 285 -18.53 10.21 -2.52
C ARG A 285 -18.42 9.10 -3.57
N GLU A 286 -19.26 9.20 -4.60
CA GLU A 286 -19.17 8.26 -5.73
C GLU A 286 -17.74 8.29 -6.32
N GLY A 287 -17.15 7.13 -6.53
CA GLY A 287 -15.78 7.00 -7.08
C GLY A 287 -14.63 7.33 -6.13
N GLN A 288 -14.88 7.58 -4.84
CA GLN A 288 -13.80 7.99 -3.90
C GLN A 288 -12.72 6.91 -3.65
N THR A 289 -12.99 5.65 -3.97
CA THR A 289 -11.98 4.59 -3.89
C THR A 289 -10.86 4.79 -4.91
N GLY A 290 -11.19 5.31 -6.11
CA GLY A 290 -10.23 5.80 -7.12
C GLY A 290 -9.19 4.76 -7.52
N GLY A 291 -9.54 3.46 -7.58
CA GLY A 291 -8.62 2.39 -7.93
C GLY A 291 -7.69 1.92 -6.79
N ARG A 292 -7.91 2.39 -5.56
CA ARG A 292 -7.06 2.03 -4.40
C ARG A 292 -7.06 0.54 -4.10
N GLY A 293 -8.12 -0.19 -4.42
CA GLY A 293 -8.16 -1.64 -4.31
C GLY A 293 -7.15 -2.32 -5.25
N PHE A 294 -7.01 -1.83 -6.49
CA PHE A 294 -6.01 -2.34 -7.44
C PHE A 294 -4.59 -1.97 -7.02
N ILE A 295 -4.37 -0.75 -6.48
CA ILE A 295 -3.06 -0.37 -5.93
C ILE A 295 -2.75 -1.25 -4.70
N GLY A 296 -3.75 -1.55 -3.86
CA GLY A 296 -3.61 -2.48 -2.75
C GLY A 296 -3.13 -3.87 -3.21
N LEU A 297 -3.69 -4.40 -4.30
CA LEU A 297 -3.21 -5.64 -4.90
C LEU A 297 -1.75 -5.53 -5.37
N ALA A 298 -1.37 -4.41 -5.98
CA ALA A 298 0.02 -4.15 -6.35
C ALA A 298 0.95 -4.18 -5.12
N THR A 299 0.51 -3.67 -3.96
CA THR A 299 1.32 -3.72 -2.73
C THR A 299 1.62 -5.14 -2.26
N VAL A 300 0.77 -6.13 -2.57
CA VAL A 300 1.03 -7.55 -2.26
C VAL A 300 2.24 -8.05 -3.05
N ILE A 301 2.29 -7.73 -4.34
CA ILE A 301 3.40 -8.09 -5.24
C ILE A 301 4.69 -7.41 -4.76
N PHE A 302 4.67 -6.11 -4.51
CA PHE A 302 5.80 -5.36 -3.95
C PHE A 302 6.26 -5.90 -2.60
N GLY A 303 5.31 -6.26 -1.78
CA GLY A 303 5.54 -6.82 -0.46
C GLY A 303 6.03 -8.27 -0.47
N ASN A 304 6.14 -8.89 -1.67
CA ASN A 304 6.55 -10.28 -1.83
C ASN A 304 5.73 -11.21 -0.92
N TRP A 305 4.42 -10.98 -0.91
CA TRP A 305 3.44 -11.74 -0.11
C TRP A 305 3.77 -11.79 1.40
N ARG A 306 4.31 -10.68 1.96
CA ARG A 306 4.59 -10.53 3.39
C ARG A 306 3.88 -9.29 3.95
N PRO A 307 3.28 -9.33 5.15
CA PRO A 307 2.56 -8.17 5.72
C PRO A 307 3.44 -6.93 5.87
N SER A 308 4.69 -7.09 6.30
CA SER A 308 5.65 -5.98 6.40
C SER A 308 5.99 -5.36 5.05
N GLY A 309 6.04 -6.19 4.00
CA GLY A 309 6.26 -5.72 2.64
C GLY A 309 5.03 -4.99 2.09
N VAL A 310 3.82 -5.50 2.35
CA VAL A 310 2.55 -4.82 2.00
C VAL A 310 2.49 -3.46 2.70
N PHE A 311 2.85 -3.39 3.99
CA PHE A 311 2.94 -2.13 4.73
C PHE A 311 3.92 -1.16 4.07
N ALA A 312 5.14 -1.60 3.77
CA ALA A 312 6.15 -0.75 3.13
C ALA A 312 5.69 -0.26 1.74
N GLY A 313 5.08 -1.14 0.93
CA GLY A 313 4.49 -0.77 -0.36
C GLY A 313 3.36 0.26 -0.21
N SER A 314 2.49 0.08 0.77
CA SER A 314 1.40 1.01 1.04
C SER A 314 1.91 2.39 1.50
N ILE A 315 2.96 2.44 2.32
CA ILE A 315 3.62 3.69 2.70
C ILE A 315 4.25 4.37 1.49
N LEU A 316 4.91 3.63 0.61
CA LEU A 316 5.48 4.18 -0.63
C LEU A 316 4.40 4.84 -1.50
N PHE A 317 3.28 4.15 -1.74
CA PHE A 317 2.17 4.72 -2.52
C PHE A 317 1.47 5.86 -1.79
N GLY A 318 1.27 5.74 -0.47
CA GLY A 318 0.73 6.81 0.35
C GLY A 318 1.60 8.07 0.34
N PHE A 319 2.92 7.91 0.33
CA PHE A 319 3.88 9.01 0.22
C PHE A 319 3.79 9.69 -1.16
N THR A 320 3.76 8.92 -2.24
CA THR A 320 3.60 9.50 -3.58
C THR A 320 2.27 10.22 -3.76
N ASP A 321 1.18 9.71 -3.16
CA ASP A 321 -0.12 10.37 -3.13
C ASP A 321 -0.12 11.64 -2.24
N ALA A 322 0.63 11.62 -1.12
CA ALA A 322 0.78 12.78 -0.25
C ALA A 322 1.54 13.93 -0.95
N LEU A 323 2.58 13.60 -1.70
CA LEU A 323 3.33 14.58 -2.49
C LEU A 323 2.46 15.24 -3.58
N ARG A 324 1.52 14.51 -4.15
CA ARG A 324 0.56 15.07 -5.12
C ARG A 324 -0.30 16.20 -4.53
N LEU A 325 -0.52 16.19 -3.23
CA LEU A 325 -1.26 17.23 -2.51
C LEU A 325 -0.41 18.47 -2.19
N ARG A 326 0.89 18.42 -2.49
CA ARG A 326 1.85 19.50 -2.25
C ARG A 326 2.12 20.29 -3.54
N GLN A 327 2.88 21.37 -3.38
CA GLN A 327 3.28 22.21 -4.51
C GLN A 327 4.26 21.49 -5.44
N SER A 328 4.35 21.92 -6.69
CA SER A 328 5.27 21.37 -7.69
C SER A 328 6.75 21.39 -7.26
N GLU A 329 7.13 22.32 -6.39
CA GLU A 329 8.48 22.45 -5.82
C GLU A 329 8.93 21.18 -5.09
N SER A 330 8.04 20.54 -4.33
CA SER A 330 8.35 19.29 -3.61
C SER A 330 8.64 18.13 -4.57
N VAL A 331 7.96 18.08 -5.72
CA VAL A 331 8.21 17.06 -6.74
C VAL A 331 9.54 17.32 -7.45
N MET A 332 9.88 18.60 -7.71
CA MET A 332 11.17 18.98 -8.27
C MET A 332 12.32 18.63 -7.33
N ALA A 333 12.16 18.91 -6.04
CA ALA A 333 13.14 18.52 -5.04
C ALA A 333 13.31 16.99 -4.97
N LEU A 334 12.23 16.21 -5.10
CA LEU A 334 12.34 14.74 -5.17
C LEU A 334 13.09 14.26 -6.41
N ILE A 335 12.88 14.88 -7.57
CA ILE A 335 13.65 14.59 -8.80
C ILE A 335 15.14 14.87 -8.55
N MET A 336 15.46 15.95 -7.85
CA MET A 336 16.84 16.26 -7.47
C MET A 336 17.44 15.22 -6.52
N VAL A 337 16.67 14.74 -5.52
CA VAL A 337 17.07 13.61 -4.64
C VAL A 337 17.41 12.38 -5.47
N VAL A 338 16.55 12.01 -6.42
CA VAL A 338 16.79 10.87 -7.32
C VAL A 338 18.03 11.11 -8.20
N GLY A 339 18.24 12.33 -8.68
CA GLY A 339 19.43 12.72 -9.45
C GLY A 339 20.71 12.55 -8.65
N ILE A 340 20.78 13.06 -7.42
CA ILE A 340 21.95 12.94 -6.54
C ILE A 340 22.19 11.47 -6.16
N ALA A 341 21.13 10.73 -5.79
CA ALA A 341 21.26 9.31 -5.48
C ALA A 341 21.80 8.51 -6.68
N SER A 342 21.29 8.81 -7.89
CA SER A 342 21.77 8.20 -9.13
C SER A 342 23.23 8.54 -9.42
N LEU A 343 23.67 9.78 -9.16
CA LEU A 343 25.07 10.19 -9.31
C LEU A 343 25.99 9.42 -8.36
N LEU A 344 25.60 9.27 -7.09
CA LEU A 344 26.36 8.48 -6.11
C LEU A 344 26.45 7.01 -6.52
N LEU A 345 25.37 6.42 -7.07
CA LEU A 345 25.37 5.07 -7.60
C LEU A 345 26.25 4.96 -8.86
N ALA A 346 26.25 5.96 -9.73
CA ALA A 346 27.12 6.01 -10.90
C ALA A 346 28.59 5.98 -10.49
N ILE A 347 28.99 6.78 -9.51
CA ILE A 347 30.35 6.81 -8.94
C ILE A 347 30.68 5.41 -8.35
N PHE A 348 29.80 4.86 -7.53
CA PHE A 348 30.01 3.56 -6.90
C PHE A 348 30.23 2.43 -7.92
N TYR A 349 29.40 2.36 -8.96
CA TYR A 349 29.53 1.34 -9.99
C TYR A 349 30.72 1.56 -10.91
N SER A 350 31.11 2.82 -11.18
CA SER A 350 32.31 3.14 -11.95
C SER A 350 33.59 2.73 -11.20
N VAL A 351 33.68 3.00 -9.91
CA VAL A 351 34.78 2.54 -9.05
C VAL A 351 34.80 1.02 -8.96
N SER A 352 33.63 0.39 -8.96
CA SER A 352 33.51 -1.09 -8.98
C SER A 352 33.76 -1.71 -10.38
N ARG A 353 34.26 -0.93 -11.35
CA ARG A 353 34.54 -1.30 -12.75
C ARG A 353 33.34 -1.88 -13.52
N ASN A 354 32.12 -1.55 -13.11
CA ASN A 354 30.91 -1.90 -13.85
C ASN A 354 30.42 -0.69 -14.68
N TRP A 355 31.16 -0.39 -15.75
CA TRP A 355 30.95 0.80 -16.57
C TRP A 355 29.56 0.89 -17.20
N LYS A 356 28.90 -0.26 -17.49
CA LYS A 356 27.55 -0.29 -18.06
C LYS A 356 26.54 0.30 -17.06
N LEU A 357 26.52 -0.20 -15.82
CA LEU A 357 25.64 0.32 -14.78
C LEU A 357 26.04 1.74 -14.36
N GLY A 358 27.33 2.03 -14.27
CA GLY A 358 27.83 3.37 -14.01
C GLY A 358 27.30 4.39 -15.02
N GLY A 359 27.40 4.07 -16.31
CA GLY A 359 26.90 4.93 -17.40
C GLY A 359 25.38 5.10 -17.37
N THR A 360 24.61 4.02 -17.06
CA THR A 360 23.15 4.12 -16.93
C THR A 360 22.74 5.07 -15.80
N TYR A 361 23.31 4.91 -14.60
CA TYR A 361 23.01 5.80 -13.47
C TYR A 361 23.51 7.23 -13.71
N PHE A 362 24.63 7.41 -14.41
CA PHE A 362 25.11 8.74 -14.80
C PHE A 362 24.14 9.42 -15.76
N GLY A 363 23.62 8.70 -16.76
CA GLY A 363 22.60 9.22 -17.67
C GLY A 363 21.31 9.61 -16.91
N MET A 364 20.87 8.81 -15.94
CA MET A 364 19.73 9.15 -15.08
C MET A 364 19.98 10.41 -14.27
N ALA A 365 21.18 10.57 -13.70
CA ALA A 365 21.56 11.76 -12.95
C ALA A 365 21.54 13.02 -13.83
N LEU A 366 22.13 12.95 -15.03
CA LEU A 366 22.11 14.07 -15.99
C LEU A 366 20.69 14.42 -16.41
N PHE A 367 19.83 13.43 -16.68
CA PHE A 367 18.44 13.66 -17.03
C PHE A 367 17.68 14.35 -15.90
N ALA A 368 17.84 13.89 -14.66
CA ALA A 368 17.21 14.50 -13.49
C ALA A 368 17.66 15.95 -13.27
N LEU A 369 18.95 16.24 -13.44
CA LEU A 369 19.49 17.60 -13.35
C LEU A 369 18.99 18.48 -14.50
N TRP A 370 18.91 17.94 -15.72
CA TRP A 370 18.38 18.67 -16.87
C TRP A 370 16.91 19.03 -16.68
N VAL A 371 16.07 18.09 -16.17
CA VAL A 371 14.67 18.36 -15.83
C VAL A 371 14.59 19.47 -14.78
N ASN A 372 15.37 19.39 -13.73
CA ASN A 372 15.37 20.37 -12.64
C ASN A 372 15.78 21.79 -13.10
N GLN A 373 16.63 21.91 -14.12
CA GLN A 373 17.07 23.22 -14.65
C GLN A 373 16.13 23.81 -15.70
N ARG A 374 15.35 22.98 -16.42
CA ARG A 374 14.54 23.41 -17.55
C ARG A 374 13.06 23.49 -17.28
N VAL A 375 12.59 22.78 -16.27
CA VAL A 375 11.18 22.70 -15.91
C VAL A 375 10.95 23.51 -14.65
N GLU A 376 10.30 24.66 -14.76
CA GLU A 376 9.96 25.50 -13.60
C GLU A 376 8.76 24.94 -12.85
N VAL A 377 7.77 24.43 -13.57
CA VAL A 377 6.54 23.85 -12.98
C VAL A 377 6.22 22.54 -13.67
N ILE A 378 6.05 21.48 -12.89
CA ILE A 378 5.61 20.18 -13.41
C ILE A 378 4.09 20.23 -13.62
N PRO A 379 3.57 19.95 -14.84
CA PRO A 379 2.13 19.86 -15.05
C PRO A 379 1.48 18.84 -14.11
N GLN A 380 0.29 19.17 -13.62
CA GLN A 380 -0.39 18.37 -12.58
C GLN A 380 -0.70 16.93 -13.02
N GLU A 381 -0.83 16.72 -14.33
CA GLU A 381 -1.01 15.39 -14.93
C GLU A 381 0.17 14.47 -14.64
N PHE A 382 1.41 14.98 -14.73
CA PHE A 382 2.61 14.19 -14.43
C PHE A 382 2.74 13.91 -12.92
N VAL A 383 2.40 14.88 -12.07
CA VAL A 383 2.35 14.69 -10.61
C VAL A 383 1.32 13.60 -10.26
N THR A 384 0.16 13.62 -10.93
CA THR A 384 -0.89 12.61 -10.75
C THR A 384 -0.47 11.23 -11.26
N ALA A 385 0.35 11.17 -12.32
CA ALA A 385 0.86 9.92 -12.88
C ALA A 385 2.07 9.34 -12.10
N PHE A 386 2.68 10.12 -11.20
CA PHE A 386 3.89 9.72 -10.48
C PHE A 386 3.77 8.40 -9.70
N PRO A 387 2.67 8.08 -8.98
CA PRO A 387 2.51 6.79 -8.32
C PRO A 387 2.58 5.61 -9.29
N TYR A 388 2.06 5.77 -10.51
CA TYR A 388 2.09 4.72 -11.55
C TYR A 388 3.50 4.51 -12.10
N PHE A 389 4.26 5.58 -12.30
CA PHE A 389 5.68 5.48 -12.69
C PHE A 389 6.51 4.82 -11.58
N ALA A 390 6.32 5.20 -10.32
CA ALA A 390 6.96 4.56 -9.18
C ALA A 390 6.65 3.06 -9.14
N THR A 391 5.40 2.68 -9.43
CA THR A 391 4.97 1.28 -9.54
C THR A 391 5.77 0.53 -10.60
N LEU A 392 5.86 1.06 -11.81
CA LEU A 392 6.57 0.42 -12.92
C LEU A 392 8.06 0.25 -12.62
N ILE A 393 8.69 1.27 -12.03
CA ILE A 393 10.10 1.22 -11.64
C ILE A 393 10.33 0.13 -10.58
N VAL A 394 9.52 0.12 -9.53
CA VAL A 394 9.67 -0.85 -8.44
C VAL A 394 9.38 -2.27 -8.94
N LEU A 395 8.34 -2.49 -9.76
CA LEU A 395 8.08 -3.78 -10.39
C LEU A 395 9.26 -4.25 -11.22
N THR A 396 9.82 -3.38 -12.06
CA THR A 396 10.97 -3.72 -12.92
C THR A 396 12.18 -4.14 -12.08
N LEU A 397 12.44 -3.46 -10.97
CA LEU A 397 13.58 -3.73 -10.10
C LEU A 397 13.38 -4.99 -9.24
N LEU A 398 12.16 -5.27 -8.81
CA LEU A 398 11.85 -6.38 -7.90
C LEU A 398 11.40 -7.66 -8.61
N ALA A 399 10.93 -7.60 -9.87
CA ALA A 399 10.34 -8.72 -10.61
C ALA A 399 11.17 -10.01 -10.59
N GLN A 400 12.50 -9.91 -10.54
CA GLN A 400 13.40 -11.07 -10.54
C GLN A 400 13.48 -11.84 -9.20
N ARG A 401 12.78 -11.40 -8.14
CA ARG A 401 12.88 -11.94 -6.77
C ARG A 401 11.54 -12.29 -6.15
N LEU A 402 10.49 -12.26 -6.94
CA LEU A 402 9.14 -12.54 -6.46
C LEU A 402 8.96 -14.02 -6.16
N THR A 403 8.32 -14.32 -5.03
CA THR A 403 7.99 -15.68 -4.59
C THR A 403 6.49 -15.76 -4.27
N PRO A 404 5.63 -15.76 -5.31
CA PRO A 404 4.20 -15.95 -5.12
C PRO A 404 3.93 -17.37 -4.58
N PRO A 405 2.81 -17.59 -3.90
CA PRO A 405 2.34 -18.95 -3.61
C PRO A 405 2.17 -19.74 -4.90
N ALA A 406 2.63 -21.02 -4.91
CA ALA A 406 2.77 -21.78 -6.14
C ALA A 406 1.45 -22.03 -6.90
N MET A 407 0.32 -22.11 -6.17
CA MET A 407 -1.00 -22.39 -6.73
C MET A 407 -1.92 -21.16 -6.71
N VAL A 408 -1.36 -19.94 -6.62
CA VAL A 408 -2.16 -18.71 -6.68
C VAL A 408 -2.79 -18.54 -8.06
N GLY A 409 -4.08 -18.27 -8.08
CA GLY A 409 -4.85 -18.10 -9.33
C GLY A 409 -5.30 -19.40 -10.00
N LEU A 410 -4.84 -20.56 -9.52
CA LEU A 410 -5.21 -21.84 -10.10
C LEU A 410 -6.46 -22.43 -9.42
N PRO A 411 -7.43 -22.93 -10.20
CA PRO A 411 -8.61 -23.59 -9.66
C PRO A 411 -8.20 -24.90 -8.96
N PHE A 412 -8.87 -25.20 -7.86
CA PHE A 412 -8.71 -26.47 -7.16
C PHE A 412 -10.04 -27.22 -7.21
N LYS A 413 -10.00 -28.46 -7.71
CA LYS A 413 -11.14 -29.39 -7.67
C LYS A 413 -10.74 -30.60 -6.84
N ARG A 414 -11.62 -31.02 -5.93
CA ARG A 414 -11.43 -32.19 -5.10
C ARG A 414 -11.41 -33.46 -5.96
N GLY A 415 -10.40 -34.33 -5.78
CA GLY A 415 -10.32 -35.60 -6.50
C GLY A 415 -9.93 -35.49 -7.98
N SER A 416 -9.45 -34.33 -8.46
CA SER A 416 -8.83 -34.25 -9.79
C SER A 416 -7.35 -34.63 -9.66
N GLU A 417 -6.99 -35.81 -10.15
CA GLU A 417 -5.60 -36.19 -10.43
C GLU A 417 -5.05 -35.47 -11.66
#